data_085172b4441f87669d817fa03e843864
#
_entry.id   085172b4441f87669d817fa03e843864
#
_cell.length_a   1.000
_cell.length_b   1.000
_cell.length_c   1.000
_cell.angle_alpha   90.00
_cell.angle_beta   90.00
_cell.angle_gamma   90.00
#
_symmetry.space_group_name_H-M   'P 1'
#
loop_
_entity.id
_entity.type
_entity.pdbx_description
1 polymer ?
#
loop_
_entity_poly.entity_id
_entity_poly.type
_entity_poly.pdbx_seq_one_letter_code
_entity_poly.pdbx_strand_id
1 'polypeptide(L)'
;MEKQRKNKWISSFISFIIIVMALVVGYRIYEKYNFNEYTKAEYQSGVSKFLRDDKVKYANTNSYKIENIDYNDATFYKKIEVTPNTPYKVTCMVKTKDVKAKNENTDTGANISIEGTTEKSDNIVGTTDWTKLEFFFNAKERTQVNIQFRLGSYMDNAIGTAWFSDFTIESGVEDTTNEWNFLCLLMNHTNVNLDINGVNEKIDLKLTVTDMEDMKQCMRRFQTSMQELSQNKMKIQYDMVEVNTPITSMSYDKENGYYVSPSDIEDILRPYIEQGKYDHIFIAFRTGDINKQAKEIITDWIGLRFHGL
;
A
#
# COMPACT_ATOMS: atom_id res chain seq x y z
N MET A 1 55.15 33.49 -40.47
CA MET A 1 55.27 32.64 -39.24
C MET A 1 54.26 33.00 -38.17
N GLU A 2 53.97 34.24 -37.90
CA GLU A 2 53.06 34.70 -36.84
C GLU A 2 51.60 34.28 -37.05
N LYS A 3 51.06 34.35 -38.26
CA LYS A 3 49.71 33.96 -38.64
C LYS A 3 49.46 32.44 -38.45
N GLN A 4 50.44 31.58 -38.68
CA GLN A 4 50.37 30.15 -38.45
C GLN A 4 50.39 29.78 -36.96
N ARG A 5 51.14 30.55 -36.18
CA ARG A 5 51.21 30.37 -34.71
C ARG A 5 49.91 30.76 -34.06
N LYS A 6 49.26 31.85 -34.51
CA LYS A 6 47.95 32.32 -34.02
C LYS A 6 46.84 31.31 -34.34
N ASN A 7 46.85 30.72 -35.54
CA ASN A 7 45.87 29.72 -35.94
C ASN A 7 46.02 28.41 -35.13
N LYS A 8 47.24 27.97 -34.81
CA LYS A 8 47.47 26.82 -33.91
C LYS A 8 46.97 27.07 -32.49
N TRP A 9 47.15 28.27 -31.96
CA TRP A 9 46.66 28.66 -30.62
C TRP A 9 45.13 28.66 -30.57
N ILE A 10 44.46 29.21 -31.56
CA ILE A 10 43.00 29.24 -31.67
C ILE A 10 42.46 27.82 -31.78
N SER A 11 43.08 26.97 -32.62
CA SER A 11 42.68 25.54 -32.73
C SER A 11 42.83 24.77 -31.43
N SER A 12 43.94 24.95 -30.71
CA SER A 12 44.18 24.32 -29.41
C SER A 12 43.16 24.78 -28.34
N PHE A 13 42.83 26.09 -28.35
CA PHE A 13 41.86 26.67 -27.43
C PHE A 13 40.44 26.15 -27.71
N ILE A 14 40.04 26.05 -28.98
CA ILE A 14 38.74 25.45 -29.36
C ILE A 14 38.68 23.97 -28.96
N SER A 15 39.76 23.21 -29.22
CA SER A 15 39.83 21.80 -28.80
C SER A 15 39.71 21.65 -27.28
N PHE A 16 40.34 22.51 -26.49
CA PHE A 16 40.23 22.52 -25.04
C PHE A 16 38.81 22.80 -24.58
N ILE A 17 38.11 23.77 -25.17
CA ILE A 17 36.70 24.07 -24.85
C ILE A 17 35.80 22.88 -25.17
N ILE A 18 35.99 22.18 -26.28
CA ILE A 18 35.21 21.00 -26.67
C ILE A 18 35.43 19.88 -25.66
N ILE A 19 36.67 19.65 -25.22
CA ILE A 19 36.98 18.62 -24.19
C ILE A 19 36.31 18.97 -22.86
N VAL A 20 36.39 20.22 -22.43
CA VAL A 20 35.73 20.65 -21.17
C VAL A 20 34.23 20.50 -21.27
N MET A 21 33.59 20.89 -22.39
CA MET A 21 32.17 20.68 -22.60
C MET A 21 31.78 19.21 -22.59
N ALA A 22 32.57 18.35 -23.24
CA ALA A 22 32.33 16.89 -23.22
C ALA A 22 32.45 16.29 -21.82
N LEU A 23 33.42 16.76 -21.02
CA LEU A 23 33.57 16.35 -19.63
C LEU A 23 32.38 16.81 -18.75
N VAL A 24 31.91 18.04 -18.92
CA VAL A 24 30.74 18.58 -18.20
C VAL A 24 29.47 17.81 -18.58
N VAL A 25 29.28 17.54 -19.89
CA VAL A 25 28.15 16.75 -20.36
C VAL A 25 28.24 15.32 -19.84
N GLY A 26 29.42 14.70 -19.89
CA GLY A 26 29.68 13.36 -19.38
C GLY A 26 29.41 13.27 -17.86
N TYR A 27 29.86 14.27 -17.09
CA TYR A 27 29.61 14.36 -15.66
C TYR A 27 28.10 14.50 -15.33
N ARG A 28 27.37 15.36 -16.05
CA ARG A 28 25.92 15.50 -15.89
C ARG A 28 25.17 14.23 -16.25
N ILE A 29 25.58 13.52 -17.27
CA ILE A 29 25.01 12.21 -17.62
C ILE A 29 25.32 11.22 -16.52
N TYR A 30 26.54 11.18 -16.00
CA TYR A 30 26.93 10.33 -14.90
C TYR A 30 26.09 10.59 -13.67
N GLU A 31 25.94 11.86 -13.22
CA GLU A 31 25.09 12.23 -12.08
C GLU A 31 23.62 11.83 -12.28
N LYS A 32 23.12 11.94 -13.50
CA LYS A 32 21.73 11.60 -13.83
C LYS A 32 21.40 10.13 -13.62
N TYR A 33 22.35 9.24 -13.87
CA TYR A 33 22.16 7.79 -13.79
C TYR A 33 22.85 7.13 -12.61
N ASN A 34 23.69 7.86 -11.88
CA ASN A 34 24.40 7.33 -10.73
C ASN A 34 23.75 7.81 -9.42
N PHE A 35 23.07 6.89 -8.75
CA PHE A 35 22.39 7.13 -7.48
C PHE A 35 23.26 6.59 -6.34
N ASN A 36 24.41 7.21 -6.08
CA ASN A 36 25.34 6.73 -5.06
C ASN A 36 24.73 6.60 -3.64
N GLU A 37 23.60 7.27 -3.41
CA GLU A 37 22.89 7.25 -2.12
C GLU A 37 21.79 6.20 -2.05
N TYR A 38 21.42 5.59 -3.19
CA TYR A 38 20.27 4.68 -3.29
C TYR A 38 20.64 3.39 -4.01
N THR A 39 20.11 2.28 -3.50
CA THR A 39 20.13 1.00 -4.21
C THR A 39 18.83 0.87 -5.01
N LYS A 40 18.92 0.29 -6.20
CA LYS A 40 17.78 0.06 -7.10
C LYS A 40 17.41 -1.42 -7.10
N ALA A 41 16.13 -1.71 -7.12
CA ALA A 41 15.59 -3.05 -7.31
C ALA A 41 14.34 -3.00 -8.18
N GLU A 42 14.13 -4.05 -8.96
CA GLU A 42 12.93 -4.24 -9.78
C GLU A 42 12.59 -5.73 -9.87
N TYR A 43 11.31 -6.05 -9.95
CA TYR A 43 10.85 -7.44 -10.03
C TYR A 43 11.17 -8.06 -11.39
N GLN A 44 10.83 -7.37 -12.48
CA GLN A 44 11.19 -7.78 -13.84
C GLN A 44 12.32 -6.88 -14.34
N SER A 45 13.48 -7.46 -14.57
CA SER A 45 14.68 -6.73 -14.98
C SER A 45 14.51 -6.03 -16.33
N GLY A 46 14.92 -4.77 -16.39
CA GLY A 46 14.91 -3.96 -17.61
C GLY A 46 13.55 -3.34 -17.97
N VAL A 47 12.53 -3.54 -17.14
CA VAL A 47 11.18 -2.97 -17.34
C VAL A 47 11.08 -1.59 -16.72
N SER A 48 11.91 -1.27 -15.74
CA SER A 48 11.87 -0.01 -15.02
C SER A 48 13.08 0.88 -15.36
N LYS A 49 12.82 2.17 -15.49
CA LYS A 49 13.87 3.19 -15.66
C LYS A 49 13.98 4.02 -14.39
N PHE A 50 15.21 4.19 -13.94
CA PHE A 50 15.54 4.98 -12.76
C PHE A 50 16.44 6.14 -13.17
N LEU A 51 16.11 7.35 -12.76
CA LEU A 51 16.96 8.51 -13.00
C LEU A 51 16.77 9.61 -11.96
N ARG A 52 17.81 10.42 -11.75
CA ARG A 52 17.69 11.71 -11.07
C ARG A 52 17.19 12.73 -12.09
N ASP A 53 16.05 13.34 -11.80
CA ASP A 53 15.40 14.30 -12.70
C ASP A 53 15.69 15.74 -12.22
N ASP A 54 16.40 16.50 -13.03
CA ASP A 54 16.73 17.89 -12.78
C ASP A 54 15.73 18.88 -13.40
N LYS A 55 14.73 18.38 -14.12
CA LYS A 55 13.66 19.15 -14.76
C LYS A 55 12.38 19.15 -13.94
N VAL A 56 12.00 17.99 -13.39
CA VAL A 56 10.84 17.84 -12.53
C VAL A 56 11.31 17.96 -11.07
N LYS A 57 11.02 19.10 -10.46
CA LYS A 57 11.53 19.48 -9.13
C LYS A 57 10.39 19.84 -8.19
N TYR A 58 10.60 19.57 -6.91
CA TYR A 58 9.83 20.17 -5.84
C TYR A 58 10.69 21.21 -5.11
N ALA A 59 10.19 22.45 -4.97
CA ALA A 59 10.85 23.55 -4.25
C ALA A 59 12.37 23.69 -4.54
N ASN A 60 12.77 23.60 -5.84
CA ASN A 60 14.15 23.60 -6.30
C ASN A 60 15.01 22.36 -5.98
N THR A 61 14.46 21.34 -5.31
CA THR A 61 15.12 20.06 -5.07
C THR A 61 14.88 19.11 -6.26
N ASN A 62 15.95 18.49 -6.76
CA ASN A 62 15.83 17.47 -7.80
C ASN A 62 15.02 16.29 -7.29
N SER A 63 14.31 15.63 -8.20
CA SER A 63 13.56 14.42 -7.86
C SER A 63 14.28 13.16 -8.34
N TYR A 64 13.89 12.06 -7.75
CA TYR A 64 14.24 10.71 -8.18
C TYR A 64 13.04 10.08 -8.85
N LYS A 65 13.22 9.63 -10.10
CA LYS A 65 12.17 9.13 -10.96
C LYS A 65 12.24 7.62 -11.10
N ILE A 66 11.08 6.96 -10.96
CA ILE A 66 10.83 5.59 -11.43
C ILE A 66 9.82 5.69 -12.58
N GLU A 67 10.11 5.00 -13.69
CA GLU A 67 9.19 4.86 -14.82
C GLU A 67 9.10 3.37 -15.16
N ASN A 68 7.96 2.75 -14.85
CA ASN A 68 7.62 1.41 -15.28
C ASN A 68 7.01 1.48 -16.67
N ILE A 69 7.73 1.00 -17.69
CA ILE A 69 7.27 1.01 -19.09
C ILE A 69 6.26 -0.09 -19.39
N ASP A 70 6.19 -1.10 -18.53
CA ASP A 70 5.16 -2.11 -18.41
C ASP A 70 4.93 -2.39 -16.93
N TYR A 71 3.92 -3.17 -16.58
CA TYR A 71 3.61 -3.51 -15.20
C TYR A 71 4.79 -4.14 -14.47
N ASN A 72 5.29 -3.46 -13.46
CA ASN A 72 6.41 -3.91 -12.65
C ASN A 72 6.29 -3.42 -11.20
N ASP A 73 7.04 -4.03 -10.32
CA ASP A 73 7.31 -3.54 -8.99
C ASP A 73 8.76 -3.05 -8.96
N ALA A 74 8.94 -1.74 -8.77
CA ALA A 74 10.22 -1.08 -8.86
C ALA A 74 10.45 -0.14 -7.68
N THR A 75 11.62 -0.18 -7.12
CA THR A 75 11.99 0.64 -5.97
C THR A 75 13.43 1.11 -6.06
N PHE A 76 13.69 2.25 -5.48
CA PHE A 76 15.01 2.60 -4.97
C PHE A 76 14.91 2.81 -3.47
N TYR A 77 15.93 2.43 -2.74
CA TYR A 77 15.91 2.53 -1.30
C TYR A 77 17.21 3.11 -0.72
N LYS A 78 17.04 3.75 0.41
CA LYS A 78 18.12 4.35 1.18
C LYS A 78 18.21 3.67 2.53
N LYS A 79 19.41 3.25 2.88
CA LYS A 79 19.72 2.71 4.19
C LYS A 79 19.84 3.86 5.20
N ILE A 80 19.11 3.74 6.29
CA ILE A 80 19.06 4.73 7.38
C ILE A 80 19.40 4.03 8.68
N GLU A 81 20.35 4.60 9.44
CA GLU A 81 20.61 4.21 10.81
C GLU A 81 19.50 4.75 11.72
N VAL A 82 18.99 3.88 12.59
CA VAL A 82 17.92 4.21 13.54
C VAL A 82 18.30 3.81 14.97
N THR A 83 17.73 4.49 15.93
CA THR A 83 17.88 4.14 17.34
C THR A 83 16.81 3.13 17.74
N PRO A 84 17.15 2.01 18.38
CA PRO A 84 16.16 1.05 18.85
C PRO A 84 15.08 1.68 19.73
N ASN A 85 13.86 1.13 19.66
CA ASN A 85 12.68 1.55 20.42
C ASN A 85 12.30 3.03 20.27
N THR A 86 12.74 3.66 19.19
CA THR A 86 12.46 5.07 18.90
C THR A 86 11.41 5.16 17.81
N PRO A 87 10.37 5.99 17.98
CA PRO A 87 9.41 6.30 16.94
C PRO A 87 10.01 7.26 15.91
N TYR A 88 9.61 7.11 14.67
CA TYR A 88 10.04 7.92 13.53
C TYR A 88 8.86 8.31 12.67
N LYS A 89 8.92 9.53 12.15
CA LYS A 89 8.06 10.01 11.07
C LYS A 89 8.88 10.11 9.79
N VAL A 90 8.35 9.54 8.70
CA VAL A 90 8.94 9.62 7.37
C VAL A 90 8.03 10.43 6.47
N THR A 91 8.59 11.37 5.72
CA THR A 91 7.83 12.14 4.72
C THR A 91 8.57 12.21 3.39
N CYS A 92 7.80 12.32 2.30
CA CYS A 92 8.33 12.53 0.96
C CYS A 92 7.29 13.24 0.10
N MET A 93 7.72 14.15 -0.75
CA MET A 93 6.87 14.72 -1.79
C MET A 93 6.89 13.81 -3.01
N VAL A 94 5.71 13.39 -3.46
CA VAL A 94 5.55 12.46 -4.58
C VAL A 94 4.65 13.08 -5.64
N LYS A 95 5.07 12.96 -6.90
CA LYS A 95 4.31 13.35 -8.09
C LYS A 95 4.14 12.13 -8.98
N THR A 96 2.97 11.94 -9.56
CA THR A 96 2.72 10.78 -10.42
C THR A 96 2.21 11.19 -11.81
N LYS A 97 2.39 10.29 -12.76
CA LYS A 97 1.83 10.38 -14.09
C LYS A 97 1.42 9.00 -14.57
N ASP A 98 0.13 8.87 -14.90
CA ASP A 98 -0.49 7.68 -15.50
C ASP A 98 -0.22 6.38 -14.70
N VAL A 99 -0.17 6.49 -13.35
CA VAL A 99 0.06 5.34 -12.47
C VAL A 99 -1.21 4.51 -12.38
N LYS A 100 -1.08 3.21 -12.69
CA LYS A 100 -2.16 2.23 -12.59
C LYS A 100 -1.64 0.94 -11.99
N ALA A 101 -2.37 0.34 -11.06
CA ALA A 101 -2.15 -1.02 -10.61
C ALA A 101 -2.52 -2.02 -11.73
N LYS A 102 -1.87 -3.16 -11.76
CA LYS A 102 -2.22 -4.24 -12.69
C LYS A 102 -3.57 -4.85 -12.34
N ASN A 103 -3.82 -5.02 -11.06
CA ASN A 103 -5.13 -5.39 -10.55
C ASN A 103 -5.73 -4.18 -9.82
N GLU A 104 -6.85 -3.65 -10.33
CA GLU A 104 -7.52 -2.46 -9.78
C GLU A 104 -8.05 -2.65 -8.36
N ASN A 105 -8.14 -3.90 -7.89
CA ASN A 105 -8.59 -4.24 -6.55
C ASN A 105 -7.45 -4.29 -5.52
N THR A 106 -6.21 -3.98 -5.91
CA THR A 106 -5.08 -3.95 -5.00
C THR A 106 -4.71 -2.53 -4.60
N ASP A 107 -4.31 -2.35 -3.35
CA ASP A 107 -3.71 -1.11 -2.86
C ASP A 107 -2.27 -1.01 -3.36
N THR A 108 -2.11 -0.64 -4.64
CA THR A 108 -0.83 -0.61 -5.35
C THR A 108 -0.69 0.68 -6.15
N GLY A 109 0.44 1.36 -5.97
CA GLY A 109 0.73 2.64 -6.62
C GLY A 109 2.12 3.16 -6.29
N ALA A 110 2.29 4.47 -6.28
CA ALA A 110 3.50 5.11 -5.80
C ALA A 110 3.42 5.31 -4.27
N ASN A 111 4.40 4.82 -3.52
CA ASN A 111 4.42 4.89 -2.06
C ASN A 111 5.85 5.01 -1.50
N ILE A 112 5.93 5.25 -0.18
CA ILE A 112 7.15 5.12 0.62
C ILE A 112 6.91 4.06 1.69
N SER A 113 7.90 3.20 1.94
CA SER A 113 7.73 2.04 2.83
C SER A 113 9.06 1.61 3.47
N ILE A 114 9.00 0.66 4.40
CA ILE A 114 10.17 -0.03 4.93
C ILE A 114 10.28 -1.40 4.28
N GLU A 115 11.46 -1.70 3.72
CA GLU A 115 11.74 -2.99 3.11
C GLU A 115 11.49 -4.16 4.08
N GLY A 116 10.79 -5.19 3.59
CA GLY A 116 10.51 -6.40 4.35
C GLY A 116 9.44 -6.26 5.43
N THR A 117 8.70 -5.15 5.46
CA THR A 117 7.61 -4.90 6.41
C THR A 117 6.32 -4.50 5.72
N THR A 118 5.26 -4.32 6.50
CA THR A 118 3.99 -3.73 6.05
C THR A 118 3.89 -2.23 6.38
N GLU A 119 4.93 -1.65 6.98
CA GLU A 119 4.99 -0.24 7.35
C GLU A 119 5.18 0.61 6.09
N LYS A 120 4.16 1.36 5.69
CA LYS A 120 4.14 2.16 4.46
C LYS A 120 3.20 3.36 4.56
N SER A 121 3.36 4.32 3.65
CA SER A 121 2.37 5.37 3.39
C SER A 121 1.19 4.84 2.57
N ASP A 122 0.19 5.69 2.39
CA ASP A 122 -0.82 5.51 1.34
C ASP A 122 -0.17 5.41 -0.04
N ASN A 123 -0.92 4.86 -1.01
CA ASN A 123 -0.53 4.79 -2.40
C ASN A 123 -1.12 5.94 -3.20
N ILE A 124 -0.33 6.48 -4.14
CA ILE A 124 -0.81 7.43 -5.13
C ILE A 124 -0.97 6.72 -6.47
N VAL A 125 -2.16 6.81 -7.04
CA VAL A 125 -2.49 6.30 -8.38
C VAL A 125 -2.92 7.46 -9.29
N GLY A 126 -2.99 7.21 -10.60
CA GLY A 126 -3.37 8.21 -11.59
C GLY A 126 -2.27 9.23 -11.88
N THR A 127 -2.69 10.43 -12.22
CA THR A 127 -1.81 11.58 -12.46
C THR A 127 -2.09 12.65 -11.42
N THR A 128 -1.12 12.91 -10.54
CA THR A 128 -1.23 13.90 -9.47
C THR A 128 -0.06 14.87 -9.50
N ASP A 129 -0.28 16.08 -9.03
CA ASP A 129 0.81 16.99 -8.72
C ASP A 129 1.46 16.61 -7.40
N TRP A 130 2.51 17.33 -7.00
CA TRP A 130 3.26 17.07 -5.78
C TRP A 130 2.35 16.93 -4.56
N THR A 131 2.28 15.71 -4.06
CA THR A 131 1.47 15.31 -2.90
C THR A 131 2.42 14.81 -1.83
N LYS A 132 2.20 15.24 -0.59
CA LYS A 132 2.97 14.77 0.56
C LYS A 132 2.50 13.38 0.95
N LEU A 133 3.41 12.42 0.96
CA LEU A 133 3.22 11.14 1.63
C LEU A 133 3.92 11.14 2.98
N GLU A 134 3.30 10.49 3.96
CA GLU A 134 3.91 10.29 5.27
C GLU A 134 3.49 8.95 5.86
N PHE A 135 4.35 8.38 6.68
CA PHE A 135 4.02 7.26 7.56
C PHE A 135 4.88 7.29 8.81
N PHE A 136 4.43 6.55 9.82
CA PHE A 136 5.10 6.45 11.11
C PHE A 136 5.52 5.01 11.34
N PHE A 137 6.66 4.82 12.02
CA PHE A 137 7.09 3.51 12.47
C PHE A 137 7.86 3.60 13.79
N ASN A 138 7.91 2.51 14.52
CA ASN A 138 8.84 2.36 15.64
C ASN A 138 9.99 1.45 15.22
N ALA A 139 11.22 1.87 15.52
CA ALA A 139 12.41 1.08 15.18
C ALA A 139 12.42 -0.31 15.85
N LYS A 140 11.71 -0.50 16.96
CA LYS A 140 11.77 -1.71 17.79
C LYS A 140 13.22 -2.08 18.07
N GLU A 141 13.68 -3.26 17.81
CA GLU A 141 15.07 -3.71 18.00
C GLU A 141 16.01 -3.36 16.84
N ARG A 142 15.49 -2.74 15.78
CA ARG A 142 16.26 -2.41 14.57
C ARG A 142 17.23 -1.28 14.85
N THR A 143 18.48 -1.42 14.37
CA THR A 143 19.50 -0.37 14.36
C THR A 143 19.64 0.30 13.00
N GLN A 144 19.01 -0.27 11.97
CA GLN A 144 18.96 0.29 10.63
C GLN A 144 17.70 -0.19 9.89
N VAL A 145 17.22 0.60 8.96
CA VAL A 145 16.09 0.31 8.06
C VAL A 145 16.42 0.72 6.63
N ASN A 146 15.84 0.06 5.66
CA ASN A 146 15.87 0.49 4.27
C ASN A 146 14.53 1.16 3.95
N ILE A 147 14.55 2.49 3.79
CA ILE A 147 13.37 3.24 3.32
C ILE A 147 13.28 3.09 1.81
N GLN A 148 12.16 2.57 1.33
CA GLN A 148 11.85 2.36 -0.07
C GLN A 148 11.03 3.52 -0.62
N PHE A 149 11.36 3.94 -1.85
CA PHE A 149 10.55 4.78 -2.71
C PHE A 149 10.11 3.89 -3.87
N ARG A 150 8.83 3.59 -3.95
CA ARG A 150 8.33 2.44 -4.70
C ARG A 150 7.24 2.80 -5.68
N LEU A 151 7.25 2.17 -6.84
CA LEU A 151 6.16 2.16 -7.81
C LEU A 151 5.78 0.70 -8.06
N GLY A 152 4.72 0.27 -7.39
CA GLY A 152 4.30 -1.12 -7.27
C GLY A 152 4.08 -1.52 -5.82
N SER A 153 3.96 -2.82 -5.56
CA SER A 153 3.85 -3.40 -4.22
C SER A 153 4.36 -4.84 -4.20
N TYR A 154 4.50 -5.44 -3.01
CA TYR A 154 4.78 -6.88 -2.88
C TYR A 154 3.64 -7.77 -3.40
N MET A 155 2.44 -7.23 -3.48
CA MET A 155 1.22 -7.96 -3.86
C MET A 155 0.85 -7.79 -5.31
N ASP A 156 1.29 -6.67 -5.94
CA ASP A 156 0.90 -6.35 -7.31
C ASP A 156 1.87 -5.37 -7.97
N ASN A 157 1.85 -5.34 -9.29
CA ASN A 157 2.67 -4.49 -10.13
C ASN A 157 1.91 -3.20 -10.52
N ALA A 158 2.66 -2.13 -10.79
CA ALA A 158 2.11 -0.89 -11.31
C ALA A 158 2.84 -0.47 -12.61
N ILE A 159 2.13 0.22 -13.49
CA ILE A 159 2.68 0.90 -14.67
C ILE A 159 2.60 2.41 -14.45
N GLY A 160 3.43 3.19 -15.13
CA GLY A 160 3.41 4.66 -15.09
C GLY A 160 4.70 5.27 -14.58
N THR A 161 4.62 6.50 -14.08
CA THR A 161 5.80 7.24 -13.63
C THR A 161 5.54 7.88 -12.27
N ALA A 162 6.52 7.77 -11.38
CA ALA A 162 6.54 8.46 -10.09
C ALA A 162 7.86 9.22 -9.90
N TRP A 163 7.77 10.42 -9.33
CA TRP A 163 8.90 11.25 -8.91
C TRP A 163 8.82 11.45 -7.41
N PHE A 164 9.94 11.28 -6.73
CA PHE A 164 10.10 11.40 -5.29
C PHE A 164 11.11 12.52 -4.98
N SER A 165 10.76 13.42 -4.08
CA SER A 165 11.57 14.57 -3.71
C SER A 165 11.36 14.94 -2.25
N ASP A 166 12.23 15.76 -1.68
CA ASP A 166 12.09 16.34 -0.34
C ASP A 166 11.82 15.27 0.75
N PHE A 167 12.64 14.21 0.73
CA PHE A 167 12.59 13.15 1.72
C PHE A 167 13.12 13.62 3.06
N THR A 168 12.33 13.40 4.13
CA THR A 168 12.76 13.63 5.50
C THR A 168 12.46 12.43 6.40
N ILE A 169 13.23 12.28 7.45
CA ILE A 169 13.00 11.37 8.55
C ILE A 169 13.26 12.09 9.89
N GLU A 170 12.29 12.04 10.76
CA GLU A 170 12.32 12.72 12.06
C GLU A 170 12.21 11.68 13.17
N SER A 171 13.15 11.70 14.13
CA SER A 171 13.15 10.80 15.28
C SER A 171 12.37 11.40 16.46
N GLY A 172 11.81 10.54 17.30
CA GLY A 172 11.06 10.94 18.50
C GLY A 172 9.65 11.48 18.19
N VAL A 173 9.18 11.33 16.95
CA VAL A 173 7.84 11.74 16.52
C VAL A 173 6.93 10.53 16.53
N GLU A 174 6.03 10.48 17.51
CA GLU A 174 4.98 9.45 17.55
C GLU A 174 3.86 9.78 16.56
N ASP A 175 3.21 8.75 16.07
CA ASP A 175 1.96 8.92 15.35
C ASP A 175 0.90 9.47 16.31
N THR A 176 0.49 10.70 16.06
CA THR A 176 -0.57 11.36 16.83
C THR A 176 -1.95 11.21 16.16
N THR A 177 -2.00 10.65 14.97
CA THR A 177 -3.25 10.23 14.32
C THR A 177 -3.70 8.93 14.97
N ASN A 178 -4.32 9.06 16.13
CA ASN A 178 -4.76 7.95 16.95
C ASN A 178 -6.23 7.58 16.70
N GLU A 179 -6.86 8.15 15.69
CA GLU A 179 -8.19 7.80 15.23
C GLU A 179 -8.13 6.60 14.30
N TRP A 180 -8.86 5.56 14.67
CA TRP A 180 -8.98 4.31 13.93
C TRP A 180 -10.44 4.12 13.52
N ASN A 181 -10.69 4.05 12.23
CA ASN A 181 -12.02 3.95 11.67
C ASN A 181 -12.31 2.50 11.26
N PHE A 182 -13.35 1.93 11.81
CA PHE A 182 -13.77 0.57 11.50
C PHE A 182 -15.12 0.56 10.80
N LEU A 183 -15.30 -0.36 9.86
CA LEU A 183 -16.58 -0.63 9.26
C LEU A 183 -17.06 -2.00 9.73
N CYS A 184 -18.28 -2.09 10.24
CA CYS A 184 -18.93 -3.35 10.56
C CYS A 184 -20.11 -3.55 9.62
N LEU A 185 -20.01 -4.54 8.73
CA LEU A 185 -21.05 -4.93 7.78
C LEU A 185 -21.86 -6.10 8.31
N LEU A 186 -23.17 -5.91 8.45
CA LEU A 186 -24.11 -6.93 8.89
C LEU A 186 -24.80 -7.53 7.67
N MET A 187 -24.34 -8.70 7.23
CA MET A 187 -24.94 -9.43 6.10
C MET A 187 -26.22 -10.11 6.57
N ASN A 188 -27.36 -9.47 6.29
CA ASN A 188 -28.66 -9.88 6.85
C ASN A 188 -29.12 -11.29 6.43
N HIS A 189 -28.61 -11.80 5.31
CA HIS A 189 -29.14 -13.05 4.75
C HIS A 189 -28.05 -13.88 4.07
N THR A 190 -27.96 -15.14 4.44
CA THR A 190 -27.21 -16.18 3.71
C THR A 190 -28.20 -17.14 3.05
N ASN A 191 -28.16 -17.27 1.74
CA ASN A 191 -29.06 -18.12 0.97
C ASN A 191 -28.24 -18.88 -0.10
N VAL A 192 -27.71 -20.03 0.28
CA VAL A 192 -26.78 -20.83 -0.52
C VAL A 192 -27.31 -22.26 -0.64
N ASN A 193 -27.15 -22.84 -1.83
CA ASN A 193 -27.34 -24.28 -2.05
C ASN A 193 -25.98 -24.94 -2.18
N LEU A 194 -25.70 -25.92 -1.33
CA LEU A 194 -24.44 -26.67 -1.28
C LEU A 194 -24.68 -28.10 -1.69
N ASP A 195 -23.76 -28.69 -2.44
CA ASP A 195 -23.70 -30.13 -2.69
C ASP A 195 -22.75 -30.76 -1.65
N ILE A 196 -23.31 -31.44 -0.67
CA ILE A 196 -22.55 -32.14 0.36
C ILE A 196 -22.68 -33.63 0.11
N ASN A 197 -21.65 -34.25 -0.46
CA ASN A 197 -21.61 -35.69 -0.76
C ASN A 197 -22.78 -36.17 -1.66
N GLY A 198 -23.17 -35.36 -2.65
CA GLY A 198 -24.28 -35.67 -3.56
C GLY A 198 -25.67 -35.36 -2.97
N VAL A 199 -25.73 -34.74 -1.79
CA VAL A 199 -26.98 -34.26 -1.18
C VAL A 199 -27.02 -32.74 -1.27
N ASN A 200 -28.10 -32.22 -1.84
CA ASN A 200 -28.29 -30.76 -1.91
C ASN A 200 -28.77 -30.26 -0.53
N GLU A 201 -27.93 -29.50 0.12
CA GLU A 201 -28.20 -28.83 1.40
C GLU A 201 -28.45 -27.34 1.17
N LYS A 202 -29.59 -26.85 1.61
CA LYS A 202 -29.91 -25.43 1.54
C LYS A 202 -29.62 -24.72 2.86
N ILE A 203 -28.78 -23.70 2.79
CA ILE A 203 -28.61 -22.71 3.86
C ILE A 203 -29.52 -21.53 3.54
N ASP A 204 -30.45 -21.22 4.39
CA ASP A 204 -31.36 -20.08 4.27
C ASP A 204 -31.54 -19.46 5.65
N LEU A 205 -30.57 -18.64 6.03
CA LEU A 205 -30.44 -18.10 7.40
C LEU A 205 -30.36 -16.58 7.36
N LYS A 206 -31.07 -15.97 8.28
CA LYS A 206 -31.06 -14.51 8.48
C LYS A 206 -30.49 -14.16 9.84
N LEU A 207 -29.80 -13.00 9.91
CA LEU A 207 -29.49 -12.41 11.20
C LEU A 207 -30.79 -12.07 11.92
N THR A 208 -30.87 -12.49 13.18
CA THR A 208 -32.00 -12.13 14.05
C THR A 208 -31.77 -10.74 14.67
N VAL A 209 -32.82 -10.18 15.25
CA VAL A 209 -32.68 -8.92 16.01
C VAL A 209 -31.68 -9.08 17.15
N THR A 210 -31.63 -10.27 17.77
CA THR A 210 -30.68 -10.59 18.84
C THR A 210 -29.25 -10.61 18.30
N ASP A 211 -28.98 -11.26 17.15
CA ASP A 211 -27.65 -11.29 16.52
C ASP A 211 -27.15 -9.87 16.23
N MET A 212 -28.02 -9.01 15.71
CA MET A 212 -27.68 -7.61 15.42
C MET A 212 -27.38 -6.80 16.69
N GLU A 213 -28.15 -7.00 17.76
CA GLU A 213 -27.90 -6.31 19.04
C GLU A 213 -26.62 -6.82 19.70
N ASP A 214 -26.37 -8.12 19.66
CA ASP A 214 -25.12 -8.72 20.16
C ASP A 214 -23.91 -8.16 19.40
N MET A 215 -24.01 -7.98 18.08
CA MET A 215 -22.94 -7.40 17.30
C MET A 215 -22.70 -5.93 17.65
N LYS A 216 -23.76 -5.14 17.88
CA LYS A 216 -23.63 -3.78 18.40
C LYS A 216 -22.93 -3.74 19.76
N GLN A 217 -23.24 -4.69 20.63
CA GLN A 217 -22.56 -4.80 21.94
C GLN A 217 -21.09 -5.23 21.78
N CYS A 218 -20.78 -6.12 20.84
CA CYS A 218 -19.42 -6.52 20.53
C CYS A 218 -18.60 -5.34 20.05
N MET A 219 -19.12 -4.51 19.16
CA MET A 219 -18.42 -3.31 18.67
C MET A 219 -18.21 -2.29 19.79
N ARG A 220 -19.19 -2.06 20.66
CA ARG A 220 -19.01 -1.20 21.85
C ARG A 220 -17.92 -1.71 22.78
N ARG A 221 -17.91 -3.02 23.06
CA ARG A 221 -16.86 -3.64 23.88
C ARG A 221 -15.49 -3.54 23.23
N PHE A 222 -15.42 -3.82 21.93
CA PHE A 222 -14.19 -3.65 21.15
C PHE A 222 -13.65 -2.22 21.27
N GLN A 223 -14.49 -1.20 21.03
CA GLN A 223 -14.10 0.20 21.17
C GLN A 223 -13.54 0.51 22.56
N THR A 224 -14.29 0.17 23.61
CA THR A 224 -13.89 0.44 24.99
C THR A 224 -12.60 -0.28 25.36
N SER A 225 -12.50 -1.59 25.06
CA SER A 225 -11.35 -2.41 25.43
C SER A 225 -10.06 -1.94 24.69
N MET A 226 -10.17 -1.61 23.41
CA MET A 226 -9.01 -1.14 22.65
C MET A 226 -8.54 0.25 23.12
N GLN A 227 -9.47 1.14 23.47
CA GLN A 227 -9.13 2.44 24.07
C GLN A 227 -8.45 2.27 25.44
N GLU A 228 -8.97 1.40 26.29
CA GLU A 228 -8.38 1.12 27.61
C GLU A 228 -7.01 0.45 27.50
N LEU A 229 -6.88 -0.62 26.71
CA LEU A 229 -5.64 -1.37 26.51
C LEU A 229 -4.53 -0.51 25.87
N SER A 230 -4.90 0.42 25.01
CA SER A 230 -3.97 1.36 24.39
C SER A 230 -3.66 2.57 25.29
N GLN A 231 -4.23 2.66 26.50
CA GLN A 231 -4.12 3.83 27.36
C GLN A 231 -4.62 5.11 26.68
N ASN A 232 -5.73 5.01 25.94
CA ASN A 232 -6.34 6.06 25.12
C ASN A 232 -5.47 6.54 23.93
N LYS A 233 -4.46 5.76 23.54
CA LYS A 233 -3.69 6.04 22.32
C LYS A 233 -4.42 5.66 21.04
N MET A 234 -5.40 4.74 21.11
CA MET A 234 -6.31 4.41 20.01
C MET A 234 -7.67 5.03 20.28
N LYS A 235 -8.11 5.92 19.43
CA LYS A 235 -9.49 6.43 19.41
C LYS A 235 -10.26 5.67 18.34
N ILE A 236 -11.05 4.72 18.76
CA ILE A 236 -11.83 3.88 17.85
C ILE A 236 -13.11 4.61 17.46
N GLN A 237 -13.32 4.75 16.16
CA GLN A 237 -14.60 5.08 15.54
C GLN A 237 -15.09 3.88 14.76
N TYR A 238 -16.38 3.69 14.63
CA TYR A 238 -16.91 2.65 13.77
C TYR A 238 -18.27 3.00 13.18
N ASP A 239 -18.46 2.60 11.94
CA ASP A 239 -19.75 2.59 11.26
C ASP A 239 -20.32 1.17 11.26
N MET A 240 -21.63 1.03 11.41
CA MET A 240 -22.34 -0.25 11.26
C MET A 240 -23.37 -0.11 10.14
N VAL A 241 -23.30 -1.00 9.16
CA VAL A 241 -24.18 -0.96 7.99
C VAL A 241 -24.81 -2.33 7.77
N GLU A 242 -26.13 -2.34 7.60
CA GLU A 242 -26.88 -3.54 7.23
C GLU A 242 -26.83 -3.75 5.70
N VAL A 243 -26.39 -4.96 5.31
CA VAL A 243 -26.30 -5.37 3.90
C VAL A 243 -27.44 -6.33 3.60
N ASN A 244 -28.37 -5.90 2.76
CA ASN A 244 -29.57 -6.66 2.44
C ASN A 244 -29.38 -7.64 1.28
N THR A 245 -28.32 -7.44 0.47
CA THR A 245 -27.98 -8.39 -0.61
C THR A 245 -27.52 -9.71 0.02
N PRO A 246 -28.16 -10.84 -0.32
CA PRO A 246 -27.82 -12.12 0.32
C PRO A 246 -26.47 -12.65 -0.16
N ILE A 247 -25.79 -13.39 0.73
CA ILE A 247 -24.67 -14.26 0.36
C ILE A 247 -25.27 -15.45 -0.40
N THR A 248 -24.81 -15.69 -1.63
CA THR A 248 -25.36 -16.73 -2.52
C THR A 248 -24.34 -17.79 -2.92
N SER A 249 -23.08 -17.66 -2.49
CA SER A 249 -22.03 -18.64 -2.69
C SER A 249 -21.19 -18.83 -1.44
N MET A 250 -20.56 -19.99 -1.34
CA MET A 250 -19.55 -20.32 -0.33
C MET A 250 -18.43 -21.11 -1.00
N SER A 251 -17.22 -20.80 -0.63
CA SER A 251 -16.03 -21.53 -1.03
C SER A 251 -15.91 -22.85 -0.27
N TYR A 252 -15.23 -23.83 -0.84
CA TYR A 252 -14.97 -25.11 -0.21
C TYR A 252 -13.48 -25.37 -0.07
N ASP A 253 -13.08 -25.80 1.09
CA ASP A 253 -11.75 -26.29 1.40
C ASP A 253 -11.83 -27.72 1.95
N LYS A 254 -10.93 -28.60 1.50
CA LYS A 254 -10.99 -30.04 1.85
C LYS A 254 -10.75 -30.30 3.35
N GLU A 255 -10.02 -29.42 4.03
CA GLU A 255 -9.68 -29.59 5.45
C GLU A 255 -10.68 -28.84 6.34
N ASN A 256 -11.23 -27.73 5.84
CA ASN A 256 -12.08 -26.81 6.61
C ASN A 256 -13.58 -26.85 6.22
N GLY A 257 -13.93 -27.53 5.13
CA GLY A 257 -15.29 -27.59 4.62
C GLY A 257 -15.73 -26.36 3.84
N TYR A 258 -17.00 -25.99 3.90
CA TYR A 258 -17.54 -24.80 3.25
C TYR A 258 -17.37 -23.56 4.14
N TYR A 259 -17.04 -22.42 3.57
CA TYR A 259 -16.86 -21.14 4.27
C TYR A 259 -17.15 -19.96 3.33
N VAL A 260 -17.46 -18.82 3.90
CA VAL A 260 -17.57 -17.58 3.13
C VAL A 260 -16.18 -16.98 3.00
N SER A 261 -15.66 -17.00 1.78
CA SER A 261 -14.37 -16.35 1.46
C SER A 261 -14.58 -14.90 1.04
N PRO A 262 -13.51 -14.07 0.99
CA PRO A 262 -13.62 -12.73 0.42
C PRO A 262 -14.20 -12.70 -1.00
N SER A 263 -13.84 -13.66 -1.85
CA SER A 263 -14.35 -13.75 -3.23
C SER A 263 -15.83 -14.05 -3.32
N ASP A 264 -16.45 -14.63 -2.28
CA ASP A 264 -17.88 -14.91 -2.26
C ASP A 264 -18.73 -13.65 -2.01
N ILE A 265 -18.14 -12.61 -1.42
CA ILE A 265 -18.85 -11.43 -0.94
C ILE A 265 -18.29 -10.10 -1.45
N GLU A 266 -17.13 -10.10 -2.12
CA GLU A 266 -16.45 -8.88 -2.56
C GLU A 266 -17.37 -7.93 -3.34
N ASP A 267 -18.07 -8.46 -4.36
CA ASP A 267 -18.97 -7.64 -5.18
C ASP A 267 -20.17 -7.09 -4.40
N ILE A 268 -20.61 -7.81 -3.35
CA ILE A 268 -21.68 -7.38 -2.47
C ILE A 268 -21.21 -6.23 -1.57
N LEU A 269 -19.96 -6.30 -1.11
CA LEU A 269 -19.42 -5.35 -0.14
C LEU A 269 -18.88 -4.07 -0.78
N ARG A 270 -18.40 -4.16 -2.02
CA ARG A 270 -17.79 -3.04 -2.75
C ARG A 270 -18.56 -1.71 -2.68
N PRO A 271 -19.91 -1.67 -2.76
CA PRO A 271 -20.66 -0.40 -2.64
C PRO A 271 -20.60 0.26 -1.26
N TYR A 272 -20.19 -0.47 -0.23
CA TYR A 272 -20.15 0.03 1.15
C TYR A 272 -18.75 0.41 1.60
N ILE A 273 -17.73 0.08 0.81
CA ILE A 273 -16.33 0.30 1.16
C ILE A 273 -15.80 1.52 0.39
N GLU A 274 -15.49 2.56 1.15
CA GLU A 274 -14.82 3.75 0.65
C GLU A 274 -13.30 3.59 0.85
N GLN A 275 -12.53 3.68 -0.24
CA GLN A 275 -11.07 3.54 -0.21
C GLN A 275 -10.45 4.60 0.72
N GLY A 276 -9.59 4.15 1.62
CA GLY A 276 -8.88 5.03 2.56
C GLY A 276 -9.71 5.58 3.72
N LYS A 277 -10.99 5.21 3.84
CA LYS A 277 -11.84 5.65 4.94
C LYS A 277 -11.74 4.77 6.18
N TYR A 278 -11.54 3.47 6.00
CA TYR A 278 -11.55 2.50 7.08
C TYR A 278 -10.23 1.77 7.20
N ASP A 279 -9.75 1.64 8.43
CA ASP A 279 -8.52 0.90 8.76
C ASP A 279 -8.76 -0.61 8.81
N HIS A 280 -10.01 -1.01 9.13
CA HIS A 280 -10.40 -2.42 9.16
C HIS A 280 -11.90 -2.60 8.95
N ILE A 281 -12.27 -3.78 8.41
CA ILE A 281 -13.66 -4.13 8.12
C ILE A 281 -14.00 -5.42 8.87
N PHE A 282 -15.05 -5.36 9.68
CA PHE A 282 -15.69 -6.52 10.29
C PHE A 282 -16.92 -6.93 9.49
N ILE A 283 -17.10 -8.22 9.27
CA ILE A 283 -18.25 -8.75 8.56
C ILE A 283 -18.93 -9.77 9.45
N ALA A 284 -20.20 -9.54 9.73
CA ALA A 284 -21.04 -10.44 10.49
C ALA A 284 -22.08 -11.09 9.56
N PHE A 285 -22.15 -12.41 9.58
CA PHE A 285 -23.11 -13.20 8.83
C PHE A 285 -23.45 -14.49 9.60
N ARG A 286 -24.44 -15.21 9.14
CA ARG A 286 -24.87 -16.46 9.75
C ARG A 286 -24.87 -17.58 8.71
N THR A 287 -24.14 -18.68 8.99
CA THR A 287 -24.06 -19.86 8.13
C THR A 287 -24.53 -21.13 8.84
N GLY A 288 -24.65 -21.10 10.17
CA GLY A 288 -25.08 -22.22 11.01
C GLY A 288 -26.32 -21.91 11.82
N ASP A 289 -27.12 -22.94 12.11
CA ASP A 289 -28.20 -22.89 13.09
C ASP A 289 -27.71 -23.62 14.34
N ILE A 290 -27.57 -22.89 15.46
CA ILE A 290 -27.11 -23.43 16.75
C ILE A 290 -27.95 -24.59 17.24
N ASN A 291 -29.20 -24.69 16.78
CA ASN A 291 -30.13 -25.76 17.16
C ASN A 291 -30.03 -26.99 16.24
N LYS A 292 -29.22 -26.93 15.18
CA LYS A 292 -28.99 -28.02 14.24
C LYS A 292 -27.55 -28.47 14.33
N GLN A 293 -27.34 -29.77 14.46
CA GLN A 293 -26.02 -30.35 14.38
C GLN A 293 -25.45 -30.11 12.97
N ALA A 294 -24.39 -29.32 12.87
CA ALA A 294 -23.73 -29.04 11.61
C ALA A 294 -23.15 -30.35 11.03
N LYS A 295 -23.58 -30.71 9.82
CA LYS A 295 -22.97 -31.75 9.03
C LYS A 295 -21.85 -31.10 8.23
N GLU A 296 -20.59 -31.34 8.57
CA GLU A 296 -19.41 -30.87 7.83
C GLU A 296 -19.39 -29.37 7.47
N ILE A 297 -20.16 -28.59 8.17
CA ILE A 297 -20.18 -27.14 7.95
C ILE A 297 -19.42 -26.49 9.08
N ILE A 298 -18.24 -26.12 8.86
CA ILE A 298 -17.66 -24.81 8.89
C ILE A 298 -17.77 -24.05 10.18
N THR A 299 -16.65 -23.76 10.53
CA THR A 299 -16.17 -22.77 11.50
C THR A 299 -17.07 -21.56 11.64
N ASP A 300 -17.53 -21.36 12.83
CA ASP A 300 -18.27 -20.18 13.27
C ASP A 300 -17.45 -18.91 13.22
N TRP A 301 -16.17 -19.00 12.75
CA TRP A 301 -15.26 -17.87 12.80
C TRP A 301 -14.22 -17.89 11.69
N ILE A 302 -14.26 -16.89 10.82
CA ILE A 302 -13.19 -16.59 9.85
C ILE A 302 -12.83 -15.12 10.00
N GLY A 303 -11.61 -14.86 10.42
CA GLY A 303 -11.01 -13.54 10.31
C GLY A 303 -10.68 -13.27 8.84
N LEU A 304 -11.55 -12.57 8.13
CA LEU A 304 -11.30 -12.14 6.76
C LEU A 304 -10.38 -10.93 6.80
N ARG A 305 -9.17 -11.09 6.29
CA ARG A 305 -8.23 -10.00 6.09
C ARG A 305 -8.37 -9.54 4.66
N PHE A 306 -9.06 -8.42 4.44
CA PHE A 306 -9.00 -7.72 3.17
C PHE A 306 -7.68 -6.95 3.10
N HIS A 307 -6.78 -7.35 2.21
CA HIS A 307 -5.62 -6.57 1.86
C HIS A 307 -6.00 -5.66 0.70
N GLY A 308 -6.22 -4.40 1.00
CA GLY A 308 -6.35 -3.33 0.02
C GLY A 308 -7.57 -3.44 -0.89
N LEU A 309 -8.68 -2.91 -0.46
CA LEU A 309 -9.74 -2.43 -1.34
C LEU A 309 -9.55 -0.95 -1.60
#